data_016115e96e10de78c4a454bcd99f8935
#
_entry.id   016115e96e10de78c4a454bcd99f8935
#
_cell.length_a   1.000
_cell.length_b   1.000
_cell.length_c   1.000
_cell.angle_alpha   90.00
_cell.angle_beta   90.00
_cell.angle_gamma   90.00
#
_symmetry.space_group_name_H-M   'P 1'
#
loop_
_entity.id
_entity.type
_entity.pdbx_description
1 polymer ?
#
loop_
_entity_poly.entity_id
_entity_poly.type
_entity_poly.pdbx_seq_one_letter_code
_entity_poly.pdbx_strand_id
1 'polypeptide(L)'
;MIFLSIFRSYAMTDIPTIYVGYDIREDEPYEVLKYTAQKHASSAINVYPIKQDLLRRIGLYRRAWELGSSSLPSPKDDNDIQHRDIFDGKPFATDFSFSRFLTPFLHRLEGWALFMDCDMFFRSDPIELFQKYNDPKYALYCVKHYHTQAKEEKTKMYGNEQYYYNRKNWSSVMMYNCSHPAHKCLTVDDVSTKKGRWLHRFEWIEDYARVNNLEFDNLIGSLPEEWNWLDGHSAEDIDAKNVHFTRGGSWFSNWIPLNEQSKHYAHEWESIRDEWVLNGS
;
A
#
# COMPACT_ATOMS: atom_id res chain seq x y z
N MET A 1 -0.58 -3.56 -30.43
CA MET A 1 0.04 -4.88 -30.66
C MET A 1 1.57 -4.88 -30.48
N ILE A 2 2.25 -3.74 -30.47
CA ILE A 2 3.72 -3.63 -30.30
C ILE A 2 4.13 -3.68 -28.81
N PHE A 3 3.26 -3.28 -27.87
CA PHE A 3 3.57 -3.28 -26.43
C PHE A 3 3.65 -4.67 -25.77
N LEU A 4 3.00 -5.68 -26.34
CA LEU A 4 3.07 -7.06 -25.82
C LEU A 4 4.40 -7.78 -26.19
N SER A 5 5.18 -7.24 -27.13
CA SER A 5 6.42 -7.91 -27.58
C SER A 5 7.64 -7.60 -26.70
N ILE A 6 7.67 -6.48 -26.01
CA ILE A 6 8.82 -6.07 -25.16
C ILE A 6 8.87 -6.91 -23.88
N PHE A 7 7.70 -7.38 -23.39
CA PHE A 7 7.62 -8.23 -22.19
C PHE A 7 7.65 -9.75 -22.47
N ARG A 8 7.79 -10.16 -23.74
CA ARG A 8 7.73 -11.60 -24.13
C ARG A 8 9.03 -12.39 -23.89
N SER A 9 10.10 -11.77 -23.43
CA SER A 9 11.43 -12.40 -23.38
C SER A 9 11.94 -12.78 -21.98
N TYR A 10 11.22 -12.47 -20.94
CA TYR A 10 11.53 -13.02 -19.61
C TYR A 10 10.52 -14.12 -19.30
N ALA A 11 11.00 -15.37 -19.26
CA ALA A 11 10.31 -16.40 -18.50
C ALA A 11 10.00 -15.78 -17.14
N MET A 12 8.72 -15.80 -16.70
CA MET A 12 8.38 -15.39 -15.34
C MET A 12 9.25 -16.24 -14.42
N THR A 13 10.26 -15.62 -13.87
CA THR A 13 11.01 -16.25 -12.80
C THR A 13 10.03 -16.37 -11.65
N ASP A 14 9.98 -17.53 -10.99
CA ASP A 14 9.19 -17.77 -9.77
C ASP A 14 9.69 -16.90 -8.59
N ILE A 15 10.31 -15.75 -8.89
CA ILE A 15 10.87 -14.82 -7.92
C ILE A 15 9.71 -14.01 -7.29
N PRO A 16 9.50 -14.14 -5.99
CA PRO A 16 8.54 -13.32 -5.25
C PRO A 16 8.68 -11.84 -5.57
N THR A 17 7.57 -11.16 -5.81
CA THR A 17 7.58 -9.77 -6.26
C THR A 17 6.74 -8.89 -5.34
N ILE A 18 7.36 -7.82 -4.84
CA ILE A 18 6.73 -6.75 -4.08
C ILE A 18 6.54 -5.52 -5.00
N TYR A 19 5.32 -5.04 -5.09
CA TYR A 19 4.99 -3.73 -5.66
C TYR A 19 4.79 -2.74 -4.54
N VAL A 20 5.54 -1.63 -4.57
CA VAL A 20 5.49 -0.60 -3.54
C VAL A 20 4.82 0.64 -4.09
N GLY A 21 3.82 1.15 -3.38
CA GLY A 21 3.25 2.45 -3.69
C GLY A 21 4.33 3.52 -3.57
N TYR A 22 4.50 4.36 -4.60
CA TYR A 22 5.55 5.36 -4.63
C TYR A 22 5.00 6.77 -4.63
N ASP A 23 5.52 7.59 -3.73
CA ASP A 23 5.31 9.04 -3.67
C ASP A 23 6.68 9.72 -3.59
N ILE A 24 6.91 10.73 -4.41
CA ILE A 24 8.21 11.42 -4.45
C ILE A 24 8.60 12.06 -3.11
N ARG A 25 7.62 12.41 -2.29
CA ARG A 25 7.83 12.98 -0.95
C ARG A 25 8.34 11.94 0.05
N GLU A 26 8.25 10.67 -0.30
CA GLU A 26 8.63 9.49 0.48
C GLU A 26 9.62 8.60 -0.28
N ASP A 27 10.50 9.21 -1.08
CA ASP A 27 11.54 8.50 -1.85
C ASP A 27 12.51 7.75 -0.91
N GLU A 28 12.97 8.42 0.15
CA GLU A 28 13.86 7.81 1.14
C GLU A 28 13.20 6.62 1.89
N PRO A 29 11.97 6.72 2.41
CA PRO A 29 11.23 5.56 2.94
C PRO A 29 11.10 4.40 1.96
N TYR A 30 10.80 4.68 0.68
CA TYR A 30 10.74 3.64 -0.34
C TYR A 30 12.07 2.89 -0.47
N GLU A 31 13.21 3.59 -0.51
CA GLU A 31 14.52 2.95 -0.63
C GLU A 31 14.88 2.15 0.64
N VAL A 32 14.53 2.63 1.83
CA VAL A 32 14.69 1.89 3.09
C VAL A 32 13.83 0.63 3.11
N LEU A 33 12.56 0.71 2.66
CA LEU A 33 11.70 -0.46 2.54
C LEU A 33 12.30 -1.50 1.58
N LYS A 34 12.75 -1.07 0.41
CA LYS A 34 13.38 -1.94 -0.59
C LYS A 34 14.65 -2.58 -0.04
N TYR A 35 15.49 -1.80 0.63
CA TYR A 35 16.71 -2.28 1.28
C TYR A 35 16.41 -3.36 2.31
N THR A 36 15.46 -3.10 3.22
CA THR A 36 15.08 -4.07 4.26
C THR A 36 14.43 -5.33 3.69
N ALA A 37 13.58 -5.19 2.67
CA ALA A 37 13.00 -6.34 1.98
C ALA A 37 14.09 -7.25 1.40
N GLN A 38 15.09 -6.68 0.75
CA GLN A 38 16.21 -7.43 0.16
C GLN A 38 17.16 -7.99 1.21
N LYS A 39 17.44 -7.22 2.28
CA LYS A 39 18.33 -7.61 3.37
C LYS A 39 17.80 -8.81 4.16
N HIS A 40 16.50 -8.85 4.42
CA HIS A 40 15.87 -9.91 5.22
C HIS A 40 15.40 -11.11 4.39
N ALA A 41 15.33 -10.99 3.06
CA ALA A 41 14.83 -12.06 2.22
C ALA A 41 15.75 -13.28 2.23
N SER A 42 15.21 -14.46 2.55
CA SER A 42 15.91 -15.76 2.51
C SER A 42 16.17 -16.27 1.08
N SER A 43 15.59 -15.63 0.07
CA SER A 43 15.80 -15.92 -1.35
C SER A 43 15.67 -14.65 -2.18
N ALA A 44 15.97 -14.73 -3.48
CA ALA A 44 15.81 -13.60 -4.39
C ALA A 44 14.39 -13.03 -4.33
N ILE A 45 14.27 -11.72 -4.30
CA ILE A 45 13.01 -10.98 -4.27
C ILE A 45 13.09 -9.75 -5.18
N ASN A 46 12.02 -9.50 -5.94
CA ASN A 46 11.88 -8.30 -6.74
C ASN A 46 11.11 -7.23 -5.95
N VAL A 47 11.57 -5.99 -6.00
CA VAL A 47 10.87 -4.84 -5.39
C VAL A 47 10.76 -3.73 -6.43
N TYR A 48 9.53 -3.40 -6.84
CA TYR A 48 9.25 -2.41 -7.88
C TYR A 48 8.35 -1.29 -7.38
N PRO A 49 8.71 0.00 -7.62
CA PRO A 49 7.85 1.13 -7.29
C PRO A 49 6.70 1.25 -8.30
N ILE A 50 5.49 1.50 -7.81
CA ILE A 50 4.35 1.91 -8.63
C ILE A 50 4.37 3.43 -8.77
N LYS A 51 5.09 3.92 -9.78
CA LYS A 51 5.22 5.37 -10.06
C LYS A 51 4.06 5.85 -10.91
N GLN A 52 3.23 6.73 -10.37
CA GLN A 52 2.01 7.22 -11.01
C GLN A 52 2.30 7.92 -12.35
N ASP A 53 3.36 8.73 -12.42
CA ASP A 53 3.76 9.45 -13.63
C ASP A 53 4.12 8.49 -14.79
N LEU A 54 4.81 7.39 -14.48
CA LEU A 54 5.11 6.34 -15.45
C LEU A 54 3.83 5.66 -15.96
N LEU A 55 2.93 5.28 -15.03
CA LEU A 55 1.65 4.66 -15.38
C LEU A 55 0.80 5.57 -16.28
N ARG A 56 0.82 6.89 -16.02
CA ARG A 56 0.14 7.90 -16.86
C ARG A 56 0.74 7.95 -18.26
N ARG A 57 2.07 8.02 -18.36
CA ARG A 57 2.78 8.08 -19.67
C ARG A 57 2.52 6.87 -20.55
N ILE A 58 2.37 5.68 -19.97
CA ILE A 58 2.08 4.44 -20.70
C ILE A 58 0.57 4.12 -20.83
N GLY A 59 -0.30 5.03 -20.36
CA GLY A 59 -1.75 4.91 -20.49
C GLY A 59 -2.43 3.92 -19.55
N LEU A 60 -1.74 3.41 -18.54
CA LEU A 60 -2.28 2.46 -17.55
C LEU A 60 -3.00 3.14 -16.39
N TYR A 61 -2.85 4.45 -16.23
CA TYR A 61 -3.51 5.21 -15.17
C TYR A 61 -3.89 6.60 -15.68
N ARG A 62 -5.16 6.96 -15.57
CA ARG A 62 -5.68 8.25 -16.06
C ARG A 62 -6.64 8.92 -15.09
N ARG A 63 -6.62 8.49 -13.81
CA ARG A 63 -7.48 9.08 -12.79
C ARG A 63 -7.19 10.57 -12.67
N ALA A 64 -8.24 11.38 -12.78
CA ALA A 64 -8.15 12.81 -12.63
C ALA A 64 -8.38 13.21 -11.17
N TRP A 65 -7.79 14.34 -10.79
CA TRP A 65 -7.95 14.96 -9.49
C TRP A 65 -7.95 16.49 -9.66
N GLU A 66 -8.48 17.18 -8.67
CA GLU A 66 -8.49 18.64 -8.62
C GLU A 66 -7.83 19.14 -7.32
N LEU A 67 -7.38 20.38 -7.34
CA LEU A 67 -6.91 21.07 -6.15
C LEU A 67 -8.11 21.69 -5.44
N GLY A 68 -8.31 21.34 -4.17
CA GLY A 68 -9.38 21.88 -3.32
C GLY A 68 -8.81 22.40 -2.01
N SER A 69 -9.49 23.35 -1.38
CA SER A 69 -9.15 23.78 -0.04
C SER A 69 -9.47 22.69 0.98
N SER A 70 -8.67 22.59 2.05
CA SER A 70 -9.02 21.78 3.22
C SER A 70 -10.27 22.36 3.91
N SER A 71 -11.17 21.48 4.37
CA SER A 71 -12.30 21.88 5.21
C SER A 71 -11.91 22.01 6.68
N LEU A 72 -10.70 21.57 7.06
CA LEU A 72 -10.19 21.66 8.42
C LEU A 72 -9.40 22.95 8.62
N PRO A 73 -9.46 23.57 9.82
CA PRO A 73 -8.59 24.69 10.14
C PRO A 73 -7.13 24.21 10.13
N SER A 74 -6.39 24.56 9.08
CA SER A 74 -4.96 24.32 9.02
C SER A 74 -4.22 25.39 9.85
N PRO A 75 -3.10 25.06 10.51
CA PRO A 75 -2.15 26.08 10.92
C PRO A 75 -1.72 26.81 9.65
N LYS A 76 -1.85 28.12 9.62
CA LYS A 76 -1.62 29.04 8.51
C LYS A 76 -0.32 28.75 7.75
N ASP A 77 -0.35 27.80 6.84
CA ASP A 77 0.72 27.51 5.91
C ASP A 77 0.12 27.47 4.51
N ASP A 78 0.84 27.97 3.50
CA ASP A 78 0.37 28.05 2.10
C ASP A 78 0.06 26.69 1.45
N ASN A 79 0.07 25.62 2.24
CA ASN A 79 -0.16 24.21 1.85
C ASN A 79 -1.62 23.72 2.08
N ASP A 80 -2.58 24.61 2.24
CA ASP A 80 -4.00 24.27 2.38
C ASP A 80 -4.62 23.64 1.11
N ILE A 81 -3.82 23.45 0.08
CA ILE A 81 -4.25 22.86 -1.19
C ILE A 81 -4.11 21.35 -1.10
N GLN A 82 -5.23 20.66 -1.12
CA GLN A 82 -5.31 19.21 -1.04
C GLN A 82 -5.77 18.62 -2.37
N HIS A 83 -5.13 17.51 -2.77
CA HIS A 83 -5.59 16.73 -3.90
C HIS A 83 -6.93 16.07 -3.57
N ARG A 84 -7.94 16.30 -4.41
CA ARG A 84 -9.26 15.71 -4.30
C ARG A 84 -9.58 14.87 -5.53
N ASP A 85 -10.06 13.68 -5.27
CA ASP A 85 -10.54 12.81 -6.33
C ASP A 85 -11.83 13.38 -6.96
N ILE A 86 -11.86 13.47 -8.29
CA ILE A 86 -13.03 14.05 -9.00
C ILE A 86 -14.27 13.17 -8.93
N PHE A 87 -14.14 11.87 -8.63
CA PHE A 87 -15.26 10.92 -8.67
C PHE A 87 -16.06 10.88 -7.37
N ASP A 88 -15.47 11.25 -6.25
CA ASP A 88 -16.19 11.31 -4.97
C ASP A 88 -15.92 12.59 -4.17
N GLY A 89 -15.11 13.50 -4.68
CA GLY A 89 -14.75 14.78 -4.03
C GLY A 89 -13.92 14.61 -2.75
N LYS A 90 -13.44 13.38 -2.47
CA LYS A 90 -12.70 13.09 -1.24
C LYS A 90 -11.22 13.41 -1.39
N PRO A 91 -10.58 13.94 -0.34
CA PRO A 91 -9.14 14.12 -0.35
C PRO A 91 -8.42 12.77 -0.33
N PHE A 92 -7.22 12.76 -0.88
CA PHE A 92 -6.29 11.64 -0.78
C PHE A 92 -4.88 12.15 -0.51
N ALA A 93 -4.08 11.36 0.21
CA ALA A 93 -2.82 11.83 0.77
C ALA A 93 -1.60 11.49 -0.10
N THR A 94 -1.61 10.38 -0.84
CA THR A 94 -0.44 9.84 -1.54
C THR A 94 -0.71 9.61 -3.01
N ASP A 95 0.33 9.74 -3.85
CA ASP A 95 0.25 9.52 -5.30
C ASP A 95 -0.23 8.12 -5.66
N PHE A 96 0.01 7.15 -4.80
CA PHE A 96 -0.37 5.75 -5.01
C PHE A 96 -1.72 5.36 -4.37
N SER A 97 -2.48 6.31 -3.84
CA SER A 97 -3.75 6.02 -3.15
C SER A 97 -4.68 5.12 -3.95
N PHE A 98 -4.70 5.24 -5.28
CA PHE A 98 -5.55 4.41 -6.14
C PHE A 98 -4.76 3.48 -7.06
N SER A 99 -3.56 3.86 -7.51
CA SER A 99 -2.75 3.05 -8.43
C SER A 99 -2.29 1.72 -7.81
N ARG A 100 -2.33 1.59 -6.47
CA ARG A 100 -2.08 0.34 -5.73
C ARG A 100 -2.95 -0.84 -6.20
N PHE A 101 -4.15 -0.55 -6.67
CA PHE A 101 -5.10 -1.55 -7.16
C PHE A 101 -4.78 -2.06 -8.59
N LEU A 102 -3.77 -1.52 -9.25
CA LEU A 102 -3.24 -2.06 -10.51
C LEU A 102 -2.31 -3.26 -10.31
N THR A 103 -1.95 -3.61 -9.07
CA THR A 103 -1.01 -4.69 -8.77
C THR A 103 -1.32 -6.00 -9.50
N PRO A 104 -2.56 -6.55 -9.50
CA PRO A 104 -2.87 -7.76 -10.26
C PRO A 104 -2.62 -7.62 -11.76
N PHE A 105 -2.94 -6.45 -12.32
CA PHE A 105 -2.71 -6.15 -13.73
C PHE A 105 -1.22 -6.02 -14.06
N LEU A 106 -0.46 -5.32 -13.23
CA LEU A 106 1.00 -5.17 -13.38
C LEU A 106 1.70 -6.53 -13.28
N HIS A 107 1.16 -7.44 -12.47
CA HIS A 107 1.62 -8.83 -12.36
C HIS A 107 0.94 -9.78 -13.37
N ARG A 108 0.39 -9.22 -14.47
CA ARG A 108 -0.18 -9.93 -15.62
C ARG A 108 -1.36 -10.86 -15.31
N LEU A 109 -2.01 -10.67 -14.18
CA LEU A 109 -3.07 -11.55 -13.67
C LEU A 109 -2.58 -13.01 -13.50
N GLU A 110 -1.34 -13.21 -13.07
CA GLU A 110 -0.73 -14.51 -12.88
C GLU A 110 -0.02 -14.60 -11.52
N GLY A 111 -0.06 -15.75 -10.84
CA GLY A 111 0.68 -16.01 -9.61
C GLY A 111 0.29 -15.10 -8.43
N TRP A 112 1.25 -14.88 -7.53
CA TRP A 112 1.12 -14.11 -6.31
C TRP A 112 2.04 -12.91 -6.29
N ALA A 113 1.54 -11.76 -5.84
CA ALA A 113 2.31 -10.55 -5.68
C ALA A 113 1.91 -9.81 -4.40
N LEU A 114 2.89 -9.21 -3.72
CA LEU A 114 2.65 -8.37 -2.55
C LEU A 114 2.60 -6.91 -2.98
N PHE A 115 1.57 -6.18 -2.53
CA PHE A 115 1.55 -4.71 -2.55
C PHE A 115 1.79 -4.18 -1.15
N MET A 116 2.56 -3.08 -1.03
CA MET A 116 2.82 -2.37 0.21
C MET A 116 2.85 -0.85 0.00
N ASP A 117 2.46 -0.10 1.02
CA ASP A 117 2.74 1.35 1.09
C ASP A 117 4.25 1.56 1.30
N CYS A 118 4.81 2.72 0.91
CA CYS A 118 6.26 2.96 0.97
C CYS A 118 6.78 3.36 2.36
N ASP A 119 5.89 3.80 3.24
CA ASP A 119 6.20 4.25 4.61
C ASP A 119 6.34 3.09 5.62
N MET A 120 7.01 2.02 5.17
CA MET A 120 7.21 0.79 5.93
C MET A 120 8.67 0.32 5.92
N PHE A 121 9.00 -0.60 6.82
CA PHE A 121 10.25 -1.35 6.75
C PHE A 121 10.09 -2.75 7.34
N PHE A 122 10.79 -3.72 6.73
CA PHE A 122 10.81 -5.10 7.21
C PHE A 122 11.81 -5.30 8.34
N ARG A 123 11.40 -6.11 9.32
CA ARG A 123 12.22 -6.64 10.42
C ARG A 123 12.35 -8.17 10.35
N SER A 124 11.64 -8.79 9.42
CA SER A 124 11.64 -10.25 9.22
C SER A 124 11.61 -10.59 7.72
N ASP A 125 11.82 -11.85 7.42
CA ASP A 125 11.88 -12.37 6.06
C ASP A 125 10.55 -12.22 5.31
N PRO A 126 10.45 -11.36 4.28
CA PRO A 126 9.22 -11.20 3.51
C PRO A 126 8.82 -12.44 2.69
N ILE A 127 9.75 -13.37 2.46
CA ILE A 127 9.49 -14.62 1.74
C ILE A 127 8.48 -15.49 2.49
N GLU A 128 8.40 -15.37 3.83
CA GLU A 128 7.40 -16.06 4.64
C GLU A 128 5.95 -15.76 4.18
N LEU A 129 5.68 -14.54 3.71
CA LEU A 129 4.35 -14.17 3.22
C LEU A 129 3.96 -15.02 2.00
N PHE A 130 4.88 -15.19 1.05
CA PHE A 130 4.65 -15.97 -0.16
C PHE A 130 4.56 -17.47 0.10
N GLN A 131 5.26 -17.95 1.14
CA GLN A 131 5.25 -19.37 1.51
C GLN A 131 4.01 -19.77 2.30
N LYS A 132 3.51 -18.89 3.19
CA LYS A 132 2.46 -19.22 4.15
C LYS A 132 1.06 -18.77 3.71
N TYR A 133 0.95 -17.73 2.86
CA TYR A 133 -0.33 -17.09 2.51
C TYR A 133 -0.59 -17.17 1.01
N ASN A 134 -0.71 -18.41 0.50
CA ASN A 134 -0.88 -18.71 -0.92
C ASN A 134 -2.01 -19.72 -1.20
N ASP A 135 -3.02 -19.81 -0.32
CA ASP A 135 -4.19 -20.65 -0.58
C ASP A 135 -5.02 -20.04 -1.73
N PRO A 136 -5.19 -20.77 -2.85
CA PRO A 136 -5.79 -20.25 -4.07
C PRO A 136 -7.28 -19.89 -3.93
N LYS A 137 -7.94 -20.28 -2.85
CA LYS A 137 -9.34 -19.89 -2.59
C LYS A 137 -9.49 -18.39 -2.30
N TYR A 138 -8.43 -17.73 -1.82
CA TYR A 138 -8.48 -16.31 -1.52
C TYR A 138 -8.07 -15.46 -2.72
N ALA A 139 -8.80 -14.39 -2.96
CA ALA A 139 -8.45 -13.39 -3.96
C ALA A 139 -7.27 -12.52 -3.49
N LEU A 140 -7.23 -12.21 -2.19
CA LEU A 140 -6.11 -11.56 -1.53
C LEU A 140 -6.11 -11.88 -0.04
N TYR A 141 -4.95 -11.65 0.58
CA TYR A 141 -4.83 -11.54 2.03
C TYR A 141 -4.46 -10.12 2.42
N CYS A 142 -4.95 -9.66 3.56
CA CYS A 142 -4.55 -8.40 4.19
C CYS A 142 -4.62 -8.51 5.71
N VAL A 143 -3.99 -7.56 6.41
CA VAL A 143 -4.23 -7.41 7.85
C VAL A 143 -5.56 -6.71 8.04
N LYS A 144 -6.49 -7.38 8.72
CA LYS A 144 -7.84 -6.87 8.96
C LYS A 144 -7.87 -5.99 10.21
N HIS A 145 -7.35 -4.76 10.09
CA HIS A 145 -7.40 -3.80 11.18
C HIS A 145 -8.83 -3.38 11.51
N TYR A 146 -9.14 -3.32 12.79
CA TYR A 146 -10.41 -2.84 13.30
C TYR A 146 -10.21 -1.48 13.98
N HIS A 147 -10.60 -0.42 13.29
CA HIS A 147 -10.54 0.94 13.82
C HIS A 147 -11.87 1.34 14.44
N THR A 148 -11.82 2.08 15.54
CA THR A 148 -12.99 2.75 16.12
C THR A 148 -12.93 4.23 15.80
N GLN A 149 -14.05 4.86 15.43
CA GLN A 149 -14.11 6.29 15.13
C GLN A 149 -13.51 7.20 16.22
N ALA A 150 -13.54 6.75 17.47
CA ALA A 150 -13.03 7.50 18.61
C ALA A 150 -11.50 7.59 18.68
N LYS A 151 -10.79 6.69 17.98
CA LYS A 151 -9.31 6.64 17.97
C LYS A 151 -8.69 7.28 16.72
N GLU A 152 -9.49 7.76 15.80
CA GLU A 152 -8.96 8.26 14.53
C GLU A 152 -8.64 9.74 14.59
N GLU A 153 -7.43 10.08 14.23
CA GLU A 153 -7.03 11.46 13.95
C GLU A 153 -7.73 11.98 12.69
N LYS A 154 -8.15 13.23 12.72
CA LYS A 154 -8.81 13.86 11.58
C LYS A 154 -7.87 14.25 10.46
N THR A 155 -6.56 14.24 10.72
CA THR A 155 -5.52 14.66 9.76
C THR A 155 -4.37 13.67 9.72
N LYS A 156 -3.72 13.54 8.57
CA LYS A 156 -2.44 12.86 8.31
C LYS A 156 -1.36 13.85 7.89
N MET A 157 -0.23 13.30 7.40
CA MET A 157 0.91 14.00 6.83
C MET A 157 0.51 15.34 6.20
N TYR A 158 1.19 16.42 6.59
CA TYR A 158 0.92 17.78 6.13
C TYR A 158 -0.51 18.30 6.36
N GLY A 159 -1.22 17.80 7.39
CA GLY A 159 -2.57 18.26 7.68
C GLY A 159 -3.67 17.73 6.74
N ASN A 160 -3.38 16.74 5.91
CA ASN A 160 -4.36 16.14 4.99
C ASN A 160 -5.54 15.53 5.73
N GLU A 161 -6.76 15.87 5.32
CA GLU A 161 -7.99 15.33 5.89
C GLU A 161 -8.07 13.82 5.76
N GLN A 162 -8.53 13.15 6.81
CA GLN A 162 -8.84 11.73 6.80
C GLN A 162 -10.32 11.47 7.04
N TYR A 163 -10.83 10.42 6.39
CA TYR A 163 -12.18 9.94 6.60
C TYR A 163 -12.15 8.52 7.14
N TYR A 164 -13.00 8.28 8.12
CA TYR A 164 -13.29 6.93 8.57
C TYR A 164 -14.07 6.17 7.49
N TYR A 165 -13.66 4.95 7.22
CA TYR A 165 -14.41 3.98 6.44
C TYR A 165 -14.08 2.56 6.95
N ASN A 166 -15.06 1.67 6.85
CA ASN A 166 -14.83 0.27 7.15
C ASN A 166 -13.70 -0.29 6.26
N ARG A 167 -12.84 -1.12 6.81
CA ARG A 167 -11.66 -1.70 6.14
C ARG A 167 -10.52 -0.68 5.91
N LYS A 168 -10.46 0.39 6.72
CA LYS A 168 -9.33 1.32 6.69
C LYS A 168 -8.02 0.58 6.99
N ASN A 169 -6.95 0.96 6.31
CA ASN A 169 -5.61 0.33 6.31
C ASN A 169 -5.56 -1.14 5.83
N TRP A 170 -6.65 -1.76 5.41
CA TRP A 170 -6.62 -3.09 4.80
C TRP A 170 -5.84 -3.10 3.47
N SER A 171 -5.87 -1.99 2.74
CA SER A 171 -5.20 -1.85 1.44
C SER A 171 -3.75 -1.39 1.51
N SER A 172 -3.15 -1.28 2.70
CA SER A 172 -1.75 -0.87 2.84
C SER A 172 -0.76 -2.04 2.70
N VAL A 173 -1.19 -3.27 3.03
CA VAL A 173 -0.45 -4.52 2.76
C VAL A 173 -1.43 -5.53 2.18
N MET A 174 -1.23 -5.92 0.91
CA MET A 174 -2.12 -6.82 0.19
C MET A 174 -1.32 -7.90 -0.53
N MET A 175 -1.42 -9.15 -0.07
CA MET A 175 -0.88 -10.31 -0.78
C MET A 175 -1.93 -10.78 -1.78
N TYR A 176 -1.77 -10.40 -3.04
CA TYR A 176 -2.70 -10.69 -4.13
C TYR A 176 -2.48 -12.06 -4.73
N ASN A 177 -3.53 -12.86 -4.83
CA ASN A 177 -3.62 -13.94 -5.79
C ASN A 177 -4.00 -13.36 -7.16
N CYS A 178 -3.02 -12.88 -7.91
CA CYS A 178 -3.27 -12.20 -9.18
C CYS A 178 -4.02 -13.08 -10.19
N SER A 179 -3.91 -14.41 -10.08
CA SER A 179 -4.63 -15.37 -10.94
C SER A 179 -6.10 -15.55 -10.55
N HIS A 180 -6.54 -15.07 -9.37
CA HIS A 180 -7.90 -15.30 -8.90
C HIS A 180 -8.92 -14.61 -9.84
N PRO A 181 -10.01 -15.29 -10.24
CA PRO A 181 -10.98 -14.77 -11.20
C PRO A 181 -11.61 -13.43 -10.81
N ALA A 182 -11.73 -13.12 -9.51
CA ALA A 182 -12.25 -11.85 -9.06
C ALA A 182 -11.46 -10.64 -9.59
N HIS A 183 -10.14 -10.78 -9.83
CA HIS A 183 -9.34 -9.67 -10.34
C HIS A 183 -9.58 -9.36 -11.83
N LYS A 184 -10.24 -10.25 -12.56
CA LYS A 184 -10.73 -9.94 -13.91
C LYS A 184 -11.90 -8.95 -13.92
N CYS A 185 -12.57 -8.78 -12.77
CA CYS A 185 -13.62 -7.79 -12.55
C CYS A 185 -13.05 -6.40 -12.20
N LEU A 186 -11.74 -6.28 -12.00
CA LEU A 186 -11.04 -5.02 -11.76
C LEU A 186 -10.25 -4.65 -13.00
N THR A 187 -10.72 -3.67 -13.74
CA THR A 187 -10.04 -3.20 -14.95
C THR A 187 -9.16 -1.98 -14.65
N VAL A 188 -8.21 -1.69 -15.55
CA VAL A 188 -7.43 -0.43 -15.54
C VAL A 188 -8.35 0.79 -15.55
N ASP A 189 -9.48 0.70 -16.25
CA ASP A 189 -10.48 1.76 -16.30
C ASP A 189 -11.21 1.93 -14.97
N ASP A 190 -11.57 0.84 -14.30
CA ASP A 190 -12.17 0.90 -12.96
C ASP A 190 -11.25 1.59 -11.94
N VAL A 191 -9.95 1.27 -11.96
CA VAL A 191 -8.97 1.94 -11.07
C VAL A 191 -8.90 3.43 -11.36
N SER A 192 -9.11 3.84 -12.62
CA SER A 192 -9.07 5.24 -13.04
C SER A 192 -10.38 6.00 -12.83
N THR A 193 -11.54 5.32 -12.64
CA THR A 193 -12.87 5.96 -12.71
C THR A 193 -13.80 5.64 -11.54
N LYS A 194 -13.63 4.50 -10.87
CA LYS A 194 -14.49 4.13 -9.74
C LYS A 194 -14.18 4.99 -8.51
N LYS A 195 -15.18 5.22 -7.66
CA LYS A 195 -15.00 5.95 -6.39
C LYS A 195 -13.92 5.30 -5.55
N GLY A 196 -13.10 6.11 -4.86
CA GLY A 196 -12.06 5.63 -3.97
C GLY A 196 -12.56 4.60 -2.95
N ARG A 197 -13.76 4.82 -2.39
CA ARG A 197 -14.42 3.89 -1.49
C ARG A 197 -14.61 2.49 -2.10
N TRP A 198 -15.01 2.40 -3.37
CA TRP A 198 -15.22 1.13 -4.08
C TRP A 198 -13.91 0.34 -4.17
N LEU A 199 -12.80 1.03 -4.45
CA LEU A 199 -11.47 0.44 -4.50
C LEU A 199 -11.00 -0.01 -3.09
N HIS A 200 -10.97 0.89 -2.12
CA HIS A 200 -10.44 0.60 -0.77
C HIS A 200 -11.27 -0.40 0.05
N ARG A 201 -12.52 -0.64 -0.34
CA ARG A 201 -13.38 -1.67 0.27
C ARG A 201 -13.38 -2.99 -0.48
N PHE A 202 -12.60 -3.09 -1.57
CA PHE A 202 -12.51 -4.29 -2.41
C PHE A 202 -13.87 -4.68 -3.00
N GLU A 203 -14.70 -3.69 -3.36
CA GLU A 203 -16.08 -3.94 -3.81
C GLU A 203 -16.12 -4.75 -5.13
N TRP A 204 -15.06 -4.77 -5.96
CA TRP A 204 -14.98 -5.67 -7.12
C TRP A 204 -14.95 -7.16 -6.72
N ILE A 205 -14.36 -7.52 -5.55
CA ILE A 205 -14.36 -8.89 -5.02
C ILE A 205 -15.76 -9.20 -4.47
N GLU A 206 -16.44 -8.22 -3.86
CA GLU A 206 -17.81 -8.34 -3.39
C GLU A 206 -18.78 -8.54 -4.56
N ASP A 207 -18.60 -7.79 -5.67
CA ASP A 207 -19.36 -7.95 -6.91
C ASP A 207 -19.15 -9.36 -7.51
N TYR A 208 -17.91 -9.84 -7.55
CA TYR A 208 -17.59 -11.20 -7.98
C TYR A 208 -18.25 -12.26 -7.09
N ALA A 209 -18.16 -12.11 -5.77
CA ALA A 209 -18.77 -13.02 -4.80
C ALA A 209 -20.27 -13.13 -5.01
N ARG A 210 -20.95 -11.99 -5.13
CA ARG A 210 -22.40 -11.91 -5.35
C ARG A 210 -22.84 -12.62 -6.64
N VAL A 211 -22.14 -12.43 -7.74
CA VAL A 211 -22.46 -13.08 -9.03
C VAL A 211 -22.26 -14.60 -8.97
N ASN A 212 -21.31 -15.07 -8.16
CA ASN A 212 -20.98 -16.50 -8.05
C ASN A 212 -21.62 -17.18 -6.81
N ASN A 213 -22.52 -16.53 -6.09
CA ASN A 213 -23.14 -17.01 -4.86
C ASN A 213 -22.12 -17.43 -3.80
N LEU A 214 -21.08 -16.60 -3.62
CA LEU A 214 -20.02 -16.78 -2.62
C LEU A 214 -20.14 -15.69 -1.54
N GLU A 215 -19.64 -15.97 -0.34
CA GLU A 215 -19.51 -14.98 0.70
C GLU A 215 -18.21 -14.22 0.51
N PHE A 216 -18.27 -12.87 0.53
CA PHE A 216 -17.11 -11.99 0.37
C PHE A 216 -15.97 -12.33 1.34
N ASP A 217 -16.31 -12.53 2.63
CA ASP A 217 -15.31 -12.78 3.68
C ASP A 217 -14.53 -14.09 3.46
N ASN A 218 -15.10 -15.04 2.71
CA ASN A 218 -14.43 -16.28 2.32
C ASN A 218 -13.40 -16.08 1.20
N LEU A 219 -13.40 -14.93 0.53
CA LEU A 219 -12.46 -14.58 -0.52
C LEU A 219 -11.31 -13.68 -0.04
N ILE A 220 -11.37 -13.19 1.19
CA ILE A 220 -10.34 -12.34 1.79
C ILE A 220 -9.68 -13.08 2.96
N GLY A 221 -8.44 -13.50 2.76
CA GLY A 221 -7.63 -14.09 3.81
C GLY A 221 -7.14 -13.06 4.83
N SER A 222 -6.69 -13.52 5.99
CA SER A 222 -6.14 -12.66 7.04
C SER A 222 -4.64 -12.87 7.18
N LEU A 223 -3.88 -11.79 7.17
CA LEU A 223 -2.50 -11.75 7.65
C LEU A 223 -2.49 -11.42 9.15
N PRO A 224 -1.53 -11.95 9.92
CA PRO A 224 -1.29 -11.50 11.29
C PRO A 224 -0.90 -10.02 11.34
N GLU A 225 -1.25 -9.35 12.43
CA GLU A 225 -1.04 -7.90 12.60
C GLU A 225 0.43 -7.50 12.58
N GLU A 226 1.34 -8.37 12.99
CA GLU A 226 2.80 -8.19 12.94
C GLU A 226 3.33 -7.85 11.53
N TRP A 227 2.61 -8.22 10.46
CA TRP A 227 2.98 -7.90 9.08
C TRP A 227 2.52 -6.52 8.59
N ASN A 228 1.73 -5.83 9.39
CA ASN A 228 1.32 -4.45 9.15
C ASN A 228 1.07 -3.75 10.48
N TRP A 229 2.11 -3.70 11.34
CA TRP A 229 2.02 -3.02 12.61
C TRP A 229 1.91 -1.52 12.38
N LEU A 230 0.80 -0.93 12.80
CA LEU A 230 0.47 0.46 12.53
C LEU A 230 0.94 1.35 13.68
N ASP A 231 1.81 2.30 13.38
CA ASP A 231 2.22 3.33 14.33
C ASP A 231 1.01 4.06 14.92
N GLY A 232 0.92 4.07 16.25
CA GLY A 232 -0.17 4.71 17.00
C GLY A 232 -1.51 3.97 17.02
N HIS A 233 -1.60 2.80 16.39
CA HIS A 233 -2.85 2.01 16.34
C HIS A 233 -2.68 0.59 16.86
N SER A 234 -1.63 -0.10 16.46
CA SER A 234 -1.33 -1.46 16.90
C SER A 234 -0.86 -1.47 18.36
N ALA A 235 -1.05 -2.60 19.04
CA ALA A 235 -0.59 -2.78 20.41
C ALA A 235 0.95 -2.77 20.49
N GLU A 236 1.48 -2.18 21.56
CA GLU A 236 2.92 -2.00 21.74
C GLU A 236 3.68 -3.32 22.00
N ASP A 237 2.98 -4.33 22.50
CA ASP A 237 3.52 -5.66 22.79
C ASP A 237 3.61 -6.60 21.58
N ILE A 238 3.11 -6.17 20.41
CA ILE A 238 3.27 -6.91 19.16
C ILE A 238 4.69 -6.72 18.64
N ASP A 239 5.46 -7.80 18.52
CA ASP A 239 6.75 -7.79 17.83
C ASP A 239 6.54 -7.70 16.32
N ALA A 240 6.66 -6.48 15.79
CA ALA A 240 6.40 -6.19 14.40
C ALA A 240 7.41 -6.90 13.49
N LYS A 241 6.90 -7.59 12.47
CA LYS A 241 7.69 -8.11 11.34
C LYS A 241 7.82 -7.11 10.21
N ASN A 242 6.86 -6.20 10.12
CA ASN A 242 6.86 -5.05 9.22
C ASN A 242 6.19 -3.87 9.93
N VAL A 243 6.92 -2.79 10.09
CA VAL A 243 6.44 -1.55 10.74
C VAL A 243 5.90 -0.61 9.68
N HIS A 244 4.77 0.04 9.96
CA HIS A 244 4.10 0.98 9.08
C HIS A 244 3.85 2.33 9.78
N PHE A 245 4.52 3.36 9.33
CA PHE A 245 4.38 4.72 9.83
C PHE A 245 3.20 5.46 9.19
N THR A 246 1.97 5.03 9.48
CA THR A 246 0.74 5.51 8.83
C THR A 246 0.53 7.01 8.86
N ARG A 247 1.26 7.74 9.69
CA ARG A 247 1.19 9.19 9.91
C ARG A 247 2.39 9.93 9.34
N GLY A 248 3.24 9.22 8.60
CA GLY A 248 4.61 9.62 8.29
C GLY A 248 5.58 9.24 9.40
N GLY A 249 6.86 9.35 9.15
CA GLY A 249 7.92 8.97 10.07
C GLY A 249 8.97 10.07 10.26
N SER A 250 10.11 9.72 10.84
CA SER A 250 11.19 10.65 11.21
C SER A 250 11.85 11.35 10.00
N TRP A 251 11.55 10.93 8.77
CA TRP A 251 11.95 11.64 7.55
C TRP A 251 11.21 12.97 7.35
N PHE A 252 10.12 13.21 8.07
CA PHE A 252 9.43 14.50 8.09
C PHE A 252 9.82 15.30 9.33
N SER A 253 10.30 16.52 9.13
CA SER A 253 10.81 17.40 10.20
C SER A 253 9.80 17.74 11.30
N ASN A 254 8.51 17.63 11.01
CA ASN A 254 7.41 17.90 11.94
C ASN A 254 6.80 16.62 12.56
N TRP A 255 7.35 15.44 12.25
CA TRP A 255 6.88 14.19 12.84
C TRP A 255 7.31 14.07 14.31
N ILE A 256 6.39 13.59 15.14
CA ILE A 256 6.60 13.38 16.57
C ILE A 256 6.13 11.96 16.92
N PRO A 257 6.96 11.14 17.61
CA PRO A 257 6.53 9.81 18.05
C PRO A 257 5.37 9.90 19.04
N LEU A 258 4.42 8.98 18.95
CA LEU A 258 3.23 8.94 19.81
C LEU A 258 3.51 8.33 21.17
N ASN A 259 4.44 7.38 21.22
CA ASN A 259 4.79 6.60 22.40
C ASN A 259 6.23 6.08 22.31
N GLU A 260 6.70 5.34 23.31
CA GLU A 260 8.07 4.82 23.33
C GLU A 260 8.30 3.77 22.23
N GLN A 261 7.28 3.00 21.83
CA GLN A 261 7.40 2.04 20.74
C GLN A 261 7.55 2.75 19.37
N SER A 262 6.76 3.78 19.10
CA SER A 262 6.92 4.65 17.93
C SER A 262 8.33 5.22 17.85
N LYS A 263 8.85 5.70 18.98
CA LYS A 263 10.19 6.26 19.08
C LYS A 263 11.26 5.19 18.85
N HIS A 264 11.07 4.00 19.40
CA HIS A 264 11.98 2.86 19.21
C HIS A 264 12.07 2.49 17.71
N TYR A 265 10.95 2.31 17.05
CA TYR A 265 10.93 1.97 15.61
C TYR A 265 11.45 3.10 14.72
N ALA A 266 11.25 4.36 15.10
CA ALA A 266 11.83 5.49 14.37
C ALA A 266 13.37 5.47 14.45
N HIS A 267 13.95 5.24 15.63
CA HIS A 267 15.41 5.10 15.77
C HIS A 267 15.95 3.87 15.03
N GLU A 268 15.20 2.76 15.02
CA GLU A 268 15.56 1.58 14.22
C GLU A 268 15.57 1.92 12.73
N TRP A 269 14.54 2.60 12.23
CA TRP A 269 14.45 3.06 10.85
C TRP A 269 15.60 3.99 10.48
N GLU A 270 15.93 4.98 11.31
CA GLU A 270 17.05 5.90 11.11
C GLU A 270 18.38 5.17 11.03
N SER A 271 18.60 4.19 11.90
CA SER A 271 19.81 3.35 11.89
C SER A 271 19.92 2.53 10.60
N ILE A 272 18.81 1.98 10.12
CA ILE A 272 18.75 1.24 8.84
C ILE A 272 18.98 2.16 7.65
N ARG A 273 18.40 3.36 7.65
CA ARG A 273 18.65 4.38 6.62
C ARG A 273 20.13 4.72 6.54
N ASP A 274 20.78 4.96 7.66
CA ASP A 274 22.22 5.28 7.72
C ASP A 274 23.06 4.10 7.20
N GLU A 275 22.67 2.86 7.53
CA GLU A 275 23.30 1.65 6.98
C GLU A 275 23.14 1.56 5.46
N TRP A 276 21.93 1.81 4.95
CA TRP A 276 21.67 1.82 3.50
C TRP A 276 22.52 2.86 2.76
N VAL A 277 22.60 4.08 3.29
CA VAL A 277 23.45 5.14 2.71
C VAL A 277 24.93 4.73 2.70
N LEU A 278 25.44 4.07 3.72
CA LEU A 278 26.83 3.64 3.81
C LEU A 278 27.17 2.47 2.88
N ASN A 279 26.22 1.59 2.60
CA ASN A 279 26.43 0.38 1.78
C ASN A 279 26.26 0.62 0.28
N GLY A 280 26.00 1.83 -0.14
CA GLY A 280 25.94 2.25 -1.53
C GLY A 280 24.51 2.37 -2.03
N SER A 281 23.98 3.52 -1.78
CA SER A 281 22.90 4.07 -2.58
C SER A 281 23.36 4.28 -4.03
#